data_d3b285b0b47d4104573509090c6a5ad2
#
_entry.id   d3b285b0b47d4104573509090c6a5ad2
#
_cell.length_a   1.000
_cell.length_b   1.000
_cell.length_c   1.000
_cell.angle_alpha   90.00
_cell.angle_beta   90.00
_cell.angle_gamma   90.00
#
_symmetry.space_group_name_H-M   'P 1'
#
loop_
_entity.id
_entity.type
_entity.pdbx_description
1 polymer ?
#
loop_
_entity_poly.entity_id
_entity_poly.type
_entity_poly.pdbx_seq_one_letter_code
_entity_poly.pdbx_strand_id
1 'polypeptide(L)'
;MCPELVEGRLLGHNRRALAFTSTHSLKENHEVPAEMFYDGDADLSLIQGRNVAVLGFGSQGHAHALSLRDSGVDVRVGLPEGSKSRAKAEAQGLRVLAPYEACEEADLIMVLTPDPAQRKVYATAIEPNLVPGDALFFSHGFNIRFGYIKPPEGVDVALVAPKGPGHLVRREYSEGRGVPVLVGVEQDASGKAWELALSYAKAIGGLRAGGIKTTFTEETETDLFGEQAVLCGGVSALVTAGFDTLTAAGYQPEVAYFECLHELKLIVDLMYEGGIAKQRWSVSDTAEYGDYVSGPRIIDDHVRESMKGVLADIQDGSFAARFINDQDAGAPEFTAFREAAEKHPIEGVGRELRDLMSWVKTHDDDYVEGTAAR
;
A
#
# COMPACT_ATOMS: atom_id res chain seq x y z
N MET A 1 -9.28 32.37 73.94
CA MET A 1 -7.85 32.44 74.18
C MET A 1 -7.12 31.78 73.00
N CYS A 2 -6.58 32.57 72.15
CA CYS A 2 -5.59 32.16 71.16
C CYS A 2 -4.26 31.90 71.88
N PRO A 3 -3.39 31.00 71.39
CA PRO A 3 -2.19 31.43 70.63
C PRO A 3 -1.80 30.39 69.54
N GLU A 4 -1.23 30.80 68.58
CA GLU A 4 0.12 31.14 68.12
C GLU A 4 0.44 30.40 66.79
N LEU A 5 0.86 31.23 65.85
CA LEU A 5 1.43 30.93 64.55
C LEU A 5 2.76 30.17 64.68
N VAL A 6 2.93 29.10 63.83
CA VAL A 6 4.27 28.61 63.48
C VAL A 6 4.41 28.69 61.96
N GLU A 7 5.27 29.57 61.53
CA GLU A 7 5.77 29.68 60.15
C GLU A 7 6.55 28.42 59.76
N GLY A 8 6.08 27.71 58.75
CA GLY A 8 6.77 26.61 58.07
C GLY A 8 7.16 27.00 56.65
N ARG A 9 8.46 27.14 56.38
CA ARG A 9 9.09 27.50 55.11
C ARG A 9 8.58 26.65 53.94
N LEU A 10 7.98 27.30 52.97
CA LEU A 10 7.73 26.74 51.64
C LEU A 10 9.03 26.63 50.88
N LEU A 11 9.53 25.42 50.70
CA LEU A 11 10.57 25.06 49.72
C LEU A 11 9.98 25.24 48.32
N GLY A 12 10.55 26.19 47.59
CA GLY A 12 10.19 26.49 46.20
C GLY A 12 10.50 25.31 45.30
N HIS A 13 9.46 24.67 44.81
CA HIS A 13 9.55 23.75 43.67
C HIS A 13 9.51 24.61 42.41
N ASN A 14 10.66 24.74 41.80
CA ASN A 14 10.87 25.29 40.47
C ASN A 14 10.02 24.50 39.45
N ARG A 15 8.83 24.96 39.14
CA ARG A 15 8.08 24.51 37.99
C ARG A 15 8.76 25.04 36.73
N ARG A 16 9.70 24.30 36.18
CA ARG A 16 10.08 24.47 34.78
C ARG A 16 8.85 24.04 33.95
N ALA A 17 8.12 25.00 33.48
CA ALA A 17 7.18 24.82 32.38
C ALA A 17 7.99 24.31 31.19
N LEU A 18 7.79 23.05 30.80
CA LEU A 18 8.24 22.54 29.53
C LEU A 18 7.47 23.29 28.45
N ALA A 19 8.07 24.35 27.95
CA ALA A 19 7.60 25.00 26.74
C ALA A 19 7.82 24.03 25.58
N PHE A 20 6.75 23.43 25.08
CA PHE A 20 6.72 22.76 23.79
C PHE A 20 6.89 23.83 22.70
N THR A 21 8.13 24.21 22.43
CA THR A 21 8.48 24.98 21.23
C THR A 21 9.18 24.05 20.25
N SER A 22 8.43 23.14 19.65
CA SER A 22 8.82 22.59 18.38
C SER A 22 8.11 23.39 17.29
N THR A 23 8.57 24.62 17.06
CA THR A 23 8.30 25.30 15.81
C THR A 23 9.25 24.72 14.75
N HIS A 24 8.97 23.51 14.28
CA HIS A 24 9.39 23.17 12.94
C HIS A 24 8.55 24.05 12.02
N SER A 25 9.18 25.04 11.43
CA SER A 25 8.69 25.76 10.27
C SER A 25 8.44 24.71 9.18
N LEU A 26 7.22 24.21 9.11
CA LEU A 26 6.69 23.64 7.88
C LEU A 26 6.80 24.78 6.88
N LYS A 27 7.77 24.67 5.97
CA LYS A 27 7.83 25.56 4.82
C LYS A 27 6.44 25.46 4.19
N GLU A 28 5.76 26.59 4.11
CA GLU A 28 4.53 26.84 3.38
C GLU A 28 4.75 26.49 1.90
N ASN A 29 4.59 25.22 1.53
CA ASN A 29 4.74 24.74 0.17
C ASN A 29 3.58 23.84 -0.28
N HIS A 30 2.34 24.09 0.17
CA HIS A 30 1.15 23.52 -0.45
C HIS A 30 -0.04 24.47 -0.32
N GLU A 31 -0.02 25.57 -1.07
CA GLU A 31 -1.20 26.44 -1.25
C GLU A 31 -2.14 25.96 -2.38
N VAL A 32 -1.78 24.90 -3.12
CA VAL A 32 -2.68 24.34 -4.12
C VAL A 32 -3.28 23.07 -3.58
N PRO A 33 -4.61 23.02 -3.30
CA PRO A 33 -5.28 21.79 -2.92
C PRO A 33 -5.06 20.71 -3.99
N ALA A 34 -4.93 19.44 -3.55
CA ALA A 34 -4.83 18.32 -4.49
C ALA A 34 -6.04 18.35 -5.45
N GLU A 35 -5.77 18.17 -6.74
CA GLU A 35 -6.81 18.11 -7.77
C GLU A 35 -7.54 16.78 -7.65
N MET A 36 -8.83 16.82 -7.30
CA MET A 36 -9.67 15.67 -7.01
C MET A 36 -10.67 15.43 -8.14
N PHE A 37 -10.87 14.15 -8.48
CA PHE A 37 -11.80 13.71 -9.52
C PHE A 37 -12.77 12.66 -8.96
N TYR A 38 -14.01 12.70 -9.45
CA TYR A 38 -15.08 11.79 -9.04
C TYR A 38 -15.75 11.16 -10.27
N ASP A 39 -16.69 10.26 -10.08
CA ASP A 39 -17.39 9.54 -11.16
C ASP A 39 -17.98 10.47 -12.23
N GLY A 40 -18.42 11.68 -11.86
CA GLY A 40 -18.93 12.67 -12.79
C GLY A 40 -17.91 13.26 -13.76
N ASP A 41 -16.62 13.18 -13.43
CA ASP A 41 -15.53 13.78 -14.20
C ASP A 41 -14.97 12.82 -15.26
N ALA A 42 -15.45 11.57 -15.33
CA ALA A 42 -14.93 10.55 -16.22
C ALA A 42 -16.01 9.95 -17.12
N ASP A 43 -15.67 9.75 -18.39
CA ASP A 43 -16.49 9.05 -19.37
C ASP A 43 -16.12 7.57 -19.43
N LEU A 44 -16.99 6.69 -18.92
CA LEU A 44 -16.78 5.25 -18.89
C LEU A 44 -16.67 4.63 -20.30
N SER A 45 -17.30 5.25 -21.31
CA SER A 45 -17.32 4.72 -22.68
C SER A 45 -15.92 4.65 -23.31
N LEU A 46 -14.96 5.46 -22.85
CA LEU A 46 -13.59 5.46 -23.37
C LEU A 46 -12.90 4.12 -23.09
N ILE A 47 -13.00 3.60 -21.88
CA ILE A 47 -12.41 2.29 -21.53
C ILE A 47 -13.27 1.12 -22.04
N GLN A 48 -14.58 1.27 -22.11
CA GLN A 48 -15.47 0.27 -22.70
C GLN A 48 -15.21 0.06 -24.21
N GLY A 49 -14.66 1.07 -24.88
CA GLY A 49 -14.26 0.98 -26.29
C GLY A 49 -12.89 0.33 -26.52
N ARG A 50 -12.22 -0.15 -25.46
CA ARG A 50 -10.88 -0.74 -25.53
C ARG A 50 -10.89 -2.24 -25.27
N ASN A 51 -9.97 -2.95 -25.92
CA ASN A 51 -9.59 -4.30 -25.62
C ASN A 51 -8.52 -4.28 -24.52
N VAL A 52 -8.84 -4.67 -23.30
CA VAL A 52 -7.93 -4.54 -22.15
C VAL A 52 -7.27 -5.86 -21.81
N ALA A 53 -5.94 -5.89 -21.82
CA ALA A 53 -5.15 -6.98 -21.23
C ALA A 53 -4.74 -6.63 -19.80
N VAL A 54 -5.09 -7.49 -18.83
CA VAL A 54 -4.59 -7.41 -17.46
C VAL A 54 -3.51 -8.48 -17.29
N LEU A 55 -2.26 -8.05 -17.13
CA LEU A 55 -1.13 -8.98 -16.96
C LEU A 55 -0.88 -9.25 -15.47
N GLY A 56 -1.19 -10.48 -15.05
CA GLY A 56 -1.15 -10.90 -13.64
C GLY A 56 -2.55 -11.04 -13.04
N PHE A 57 -2.67 -11.96 -12.07
CA PHE A 57 -3.92 -12.24 -11.35
C PHE A 57 -3.64 -12.49 -9.86
N GLY A 58 -2.84 -11.61 -9.28
CA GLY A 58 -2.65 -11.47 -7.83
C GLY A 58 -3.73 -10.57 -7.23
N SER A 59 -3.47 -9.99 -6.07
CA SER A 59 -4.43 -9.17 -5.34
C SER A 59 -5.04 -8.04 -6.20
N GLN A 60 -4.20 -7.20 -6.84
CA GLN A 60 -4.69 -6.13 -7.72
C GLN A 60 -5.23 -6.67 -9.05
N GLY A 61 -4.53 -7.62 -9.70
CA GLY A 61 -4.94 -8.15 -11.00
C GLY A 61 -6.34 -8.78 -10.98
N HIS A 62 -6.66 -9.53 -9.93
CA HIS A 62 -7.99 -10.05 -9.68
C HIS A 62 -9.04 -8.93 -9.56
N ALA A 63 -8.76 -7.92 -8.72
CA ALA A 63 -9.70 -6.83 -8.48
C ALA A 63 -9.96 -6.01 -9.75
N HIS A 64 -8.89 -5.63 -10.47
CA HIS A 64 -9.00 -4.86 -11.70
C HIS A 64 -9.76 -5.64 -12.78
N ALA A 65 -9.34 -6.89 -13.08
CA ALA A 65 -9.96 -7.69 -14.14
C ALA A 65 -11.47 -7.89 -13.93
N LEU A 66 -11.88 -8.23 -12.71
CA LEU A 66 -13.30 -8.45 -12.41
C LEU A 66 -14.10 -7.14 -12.41
N SER A 67 -13.55 -6.06 -11.87
CA SER A 67 -14.27 -4.77 -11.82
C SER A 67 -14.40 -4.14 -13.20
N LEU A 68 -13.38 -4.24 -14.05
CA LEU A 68 -13.45 -3.85 -15.46
C LEU A 68 -14.52 -4.64 -16.23
N ARG A 69 -14.50 -5.97 -16.11
CA ARG A 69 -15.54 -6.83 -16.72
C ARG A 69 -16.94 -6.44 -16.26
N ASP A 70 -17.14 -6.27 -14.97
CA ASP A 70 -18.44 -5.91 -14.39
C ASP A 70 -18.86 -4.47 -14.79
N SER A 71 -17.92 -3.65 -15.22
CA SER A 71 -18.16 -2.32 -15.82
C SER A 71 -18.37 -2.37 -17.35
N GLY A 72 -18.43 -3.56 -17.95
CA GLY A 72 -18.73 -3.75 -19.37
C GLY A 72 -17.52 -3.59 -20.30
N VAL A 73 -16.30 -3.71 -19.79
CA VAL A 73 -15.06 -3.67 -20.56
C VAL A 73 -14.69 -5.05 -21.09
N ASP A 74 -14.21 -5.16 -22.31
CA ASP A 74 -13.66 -6.41 -22.88
C ASP A 74 -12.29 -6.68 -22.29
N VAL A 75 -12.23 -7.66 -21.35
CA VAL A 75 -11.03 -7.99 -20.57
C VAL A 75 -10.51 -9.37 -20.91
N ARG A 76 -9.19 -9.45 -21.11
CA ARG A 76 -8.43 -10.70 -21.13
C ARG A 76 -7.34 -10.65 -20.08
N VAL A 77 -7.09 -11.81 -19.42
CA VAL A 77 -6.04 -11.92 -18.39
C VAL A 77 -4.85 -12.65 -18.99
N GLY A 78 -3.68 -12.02 -18.97
CA GLY A 78 -2.44 -12.59 -19.45
C GLY A 78 -1.70 -13.35 -18.33
N LEU A 79 -1.62 -14.69 -18.42
CA LEU A 79 -0.94 -15.54 -17.44
C LEU A 79 -0.12 -16.63 -18.12
N PRO A 80 1.11 -16.93 -17.62
CA PRO A 80 1.89 -18.08 -18.11
C PRO A 80 1.09 -19.39 -18.00
N GLU A 81 1.34 -20.35 -18.90
CA GLU A 81 0.64 -21.64 -18.91
C GLU A 81 0.71 -22.39 -17.58
N GLY A 82 1.86 -22.36 -16.89
CA GLY A 82 2.06 -22.99 -15.58
C GLY A 82 1.54 -22.19 -14.38
N SER A 83 0.87 -21.06 -14.59
CA SER A 83 0.38 -20.23 -13.49
C SER A 83 -0.78 -20.90 -12.76
N LYS A 84 -0.67 -21.03 -11.42
CA LYS A 84 -1.75 -21.52 -10.56
C LYS A 84 -3.01 -20.63 -10.62
N SER A 85 -2.86 -19.37 -11.03
CA SER A 85 -3.96 -18.41 -11.12
C SER A 85 -4.81 -18.56 -12.38
N ARG A 86 -4.43 -19.37 -13.38
CA ARG A 86 -5.22 -19.56 -14.60
C ARG A 86 -6.60 -20.14 -14.30
N ALA A 87 -6.62 -21.31 -13.66
CA ALA A 87 -7.89 -21.98 -13.31
C ALA A 87 -8.80 -21.08 -12.45
N LYS A 88 -8.22 -20.24 -11.61
CA LYS A 88 -8.96 -19.31 -10.77
C LYS A 88 -9.60 -18.18 -11.56
N ALA A 89 -8.87 -17.59 -12.49
CA ALA A 89 -9.39 -16.55 -13.38
C ALA A 89 -10.49 -17.10 -14.31
N GLU A 90 -10.28 -18.30 -14.86
CA GLU A 90 -11.26 -19.01 -15.70
C GLU A 90 -12.54 -19.35 -14.92
N ALA A 91 -12.41 -19.82 -13.66
CA ALA A 91 -13.54 -20.09 -12.78
C ALA A 91 -14.38 -18.84 -12.46
N GLN A 92 -13.77 -17.64 -12.51
CA GLN A 92 -14.47 -16.36 -12.40
C GLN A 92 -15.08 -15.88 -13.73
N GLY A 93 -15.01 -16.69 -14.80
CA GLY A 93 -15.56 -16.36 -16.10
C GLY A 93 -14.72 -15.39 -16.93
N LEU A 94 -13.44 -15.22 -16.62
CA LEU A 94 -12.52 -14.40 -17.38
C LEU A 94 -11.86 -15.21 -18.51
N ARG A 95 -11.61 -14.55 -19.64
CA ARG A 95 -10.81 -15.10 -20.73
C ARG A 95 -9.35 -15.04 -20.36
N VAL A 96 -8.65 -16.18 -20.36
CA VAL A 96 -7.25 -16.28 -19.97
C VAL A 96 -6.40 -16.74 -21.16
N LEU A 97 -5.38 -15.97 -21.47
CA LEU A 97 -4.44 -16.18 -22.58
C LEU A 97 -3.00 -16.28 -22.05
N ALA A 98 -2.05 -16.69 -22.89
CA ALA A 98 -0.65 -16.43 -22.60
C ALA A 98 -0.36 -14.92 -22.65
N PRO A 99 0.66 -14.40 -21.91
CA PRO A 99 0.90 -12.96 -21.86
C PRO A 99 1.09 -12.31 -23.23
N TYR A 100 1.80 -12.97 -24.12
CA TYR A 100 2.03 -12.49 -25.50
C TYR A 100 0.72 -12.36 -26.27
N GLU A 101 -0.11 -13.40 -26.29
CA GLU A 101 -1.41 -13.44 -26.97
C GLU A 101 -2.38 -12.40 -26.40
N ALA A 102 -2.34 -12.20 -25.07
CA ALA A 102 -3.17 -11.21 -24.41
C ALA A 102 -2.79 -9.77 -24.85
N CYS A 103 -1.48 -9.51 -25.01
CA CYS A 103 -0.99 -8.22 -25.49
C CYS A 103 -1.27 -8.03 -26.98
N GLU A 104 -1.14 -9.07 -27.82
CA GLU A 104 -1.41 -9.01 -29.26
C GLU A 104 -2.85 -8.59 -29.59
N GLU A 105 -3.80 -8.97 -28.73
CA GLU A 105 -5.21 -8.62 -28.90
C GLU A 105 -5.61 -7.30 -28.26
N ALA A 106 -4.76 -6.71 -27.42
CA ALA A 106 -5.12 -5.56 -26.59
C ALA A 106 -4.64 -4.25 -27.21
N ASP A 107 -5.41 -3.20 -27.02
CA ASP A 107 -5.02 -1.82 -27.26
C ASP A 107 -4.82 -1.01 -25.96
N LEU A 108 -5.09 -1.64 -24.80
CA LEU A 108 -4.67 -1.17 -23.49
C LEU A 108 -4.15 -2.33 -22.66
N ILE A 109 -2.93 -2.20 -22.15
CA ILE A 109 -2.26 -3.22 -21.34
C ILE A 109 -2.06 -2.67 -19.92
N MET A 110 -2.69 -3.31 -18.92
CA MET A 110 -2.48 -3.02 -17.50
C MET A 110 -1.50 -4.02 -16.90
N VAL A 111 -0.36 -3.53 -16.40
CA VAL A 111 0.73 -4.36 -15.88
C VAL A 111 0.58 -4.52 -14.38
N LEU A 112 0.18 -5.72 -13.93
CA LEU A 112 -0.06 -6.08 -12.52
C LEU A 112 0.71 -7.34 -12.09
N THR A 113 1.78 -7.66 -12.81
CA THR A 113 2.77 -8.65 -12.36
C THR A 113 3.71 -8.03 -11.32
N PRO A 114 4.34 -8.84 -10.44
CA PRO A 114 5.33 -8.32 -9.48
C PRO A 114 6.45 -7.52 -10.17
N ASP A 115 6.89 -6.42 -9.56
CA ASP A 115 7.85 -5.48 -10.15
C ASP A 115 9.12 -6.14 -10.74
N PRO A 116 9.76 -7.12 -10.06
CA PRO A 116 10.94 -7.78 -10.64
C PRO A 116 10.65 -8.53 -11.93
N ALA A 117 9.42 -9.03 -12.09
CA ALA A 117 9.02 -9.79 -13.28
C ALA A 117 8.64 -8.89 -14.47
N GLN A 118 8.25 -7.63 -14.20
CA GLN A 118 7.71 -6.73 -15.24
C GLN A 118 8.70 -6.50 -16.38
N ARG A 119 10.00 -6.33 -16.10
CA ARG A 119 11.03 -6.15 -17.13
C ARG A 119 11.04 -7.29 -18.16
N LYS A 120 10.97 -8.54 -17.66
CA LYS A 120 10.94 -9.71 -18.53
C LYS A 120 9.64 -9.80 -19.31
N VAL A 121 8.50 -9.56 -18.66
CA VAL A 121 7.19 -9.57 -19.30
C VAL A 121 7.11 -8.46 -20.35
N TYR A 122 7.64 -7.27 -20.05
CA TYR A 122 7.73 -6.18 -21.01
C TYR A 122 8.50 -6.58 -22.27
N ALA A 123 9.72 -7.05 -22.14
CA ALA A 123 10.58 -7.40 -23.27
C ALA A 123 10.05 -8.59 -24.11
N THR A 124 9.33 -9.55 -23.48
CA THR A 124 8.92 -10.79 -24.16
C THR A 124 7.47 -10.80 -24.64
N ALA A 125 6.61 -9.96 -24.06
CA ALA A 125 5.18 -9.97 -24.37
C ALA A 125 4.60 -8.60 -24.68
N ILE A 126 5.03 -7.53 -24.00
CA ILE A 126 4.43 -6.21 -24.16
C ILE A 126 5.07 -5.47 -25.34
N GLU A 127 6.36 -5.17 -25.26
CA GLU A 127 7.08 -4.37 -26.26
C GLU A 127 6.93 -4.86 -27.71
N PRO A 128 6.98 -6.20 -28.00
CA PRO A 128 6.78 -6.69 -29.36
C PRO A 128 5.39 -6.45 -29.97
N ASN A 129 4.39 -6.20 -29.11
CA ASN A 129 2.99 -6.03 -29.52
C ASN A 129 2.50 -4.58 -29.43
N LEU A 130 3.29 -3.67 -28.82
CA LEU A 130 2.92 -2.26 -28.74
C LEU A 130 2.96 -1.58 -30.11
N VAL A 131 1.87 -0.93 -30.47
CA VAL A 131 1.79 -0.11 -31.68
C VAL A 131 1.39 1.33 -31.30
N PRO A 132 1.69 2.32 -32.18
CA PRO A 132 1.24 3.70 -31.92
C PRO A 132 -0.27 3.80 -31.73
N GLY A 133 -0.69 4.46 -30.64
CA GLY A 133 -2.09 4.60 -30.22
C GLY A 133 -2.53 3.64 -29.12
N ASP A 134 -1.69 2.67 -28.77
CA ASP A 134 -1.91 1.82 -27.59
C ASP A 134 -1.67 2.57 -26.29
N ALA A 135 -2.14 1.97 -25.20
CA ALA A 135 -1.95 2.49 -23.86
C ALA A 135 -1.31 1.44 -22.95
N LEU A 136 -0.27 1.83 -22.22
CA LEU A 136 0.42 1.02 -21.23
C LEU A 136 0.19 1.58 -19.83
N PHE A 137 -0.55 0.85 -19.00
CA PHE A 137 -0.97 1.28 -17.68
C PHE A 137 -0.29 0.49 -16.58
N PHE A 138 -0.04 1.17 -15.47
CA PHE A 138 0.56 0.61 -14.25
C PHE A 138 -0.30 0.93 -13.04
N SER A 139 -0.17 0.13 -11.97
CA SER A 139 -0.78 0.42 -10.67
C SER A 139 0.27 0.79 -9.60
N HIS A 140 1.55 0.74 -9.97
CA HIS A 140 2.69 1.23 -9.22
C HIS A 140 3.79 1.67 -10.18
N GLY A 141 4.40 2.80 -9.90
CA GLY A 141 5.29 3.45 -10.87
C GLY A 141 6.73 2.94 -10.92
N PHE A 142 7.12 1.93 -10.13
CA PHE A 142 8.49 1.48 -9.90
C PHE A 142 9.33 1.35 -11.17
N ASN A 143 8.89 0.55 -12.13
CA ASN A 143 9.69 0.25 -13.33
C ASN A 143 9.82 1.44 -14.29
N ILE A 144 8.86 2.34 -14.30
CA ILE A 144 8.91 3.59 -15.08
C ILE A 144 9.79 4.62 -14.36
N ARG A 145 9.54 4.86 -13.06
CA ARG A 145 10.27 5.85 -12.25
C ARG A 145 11.79 5.57 -12.22
N PHE A 146 12.18 4.32 -12.09
CA PHE A 146 13.60 3.93 -12.04
C PHE A 146 14.18 3.54 -13.40
N GLY A 147 13.43 3.70 -14.50
CA GLY A 147 13.91 3.52 -15.86
C GLY A 147 14.18 2.08 -16.28
N TYR A 148 13.61 1.11 -15.57
CA TYR A 148 13.70 -0.32 -15.93
C TYR A 148 12.81 -0.70 -17.11
N ILE A 149 11.76 0.06 -17.37
CA ILE A 149 10.90 -0.03 -18.56
C ILE A 149 10.87 1.34 -19.23
N LYS A 150 11.05 1.37 -20.54
CA LYS A 150 11.03 2.57 -21.37
C LYS A 150 10.07 2.35 -22.55
N PRO A 151 8.81 2.78 -22.42
CA PRO A 151 7.82 2.65 -23.49
C PRO A 151 8.20 3.47 -24.72
N PRO A 152 7.78 3.05 -25.96
CA PRO A 152 8.01 3.82 -27.18
C PRO A 152 7.17 5.11 -27.18
N GLU A 153 7.64 6.15 -27.90
CA GLU A 153 7.04 7.50 -27.90
C GLU A 153 5.58 7.55 -28.40
N GLY A 154 5.16 6.57 -29.20
CA GLY A 154 3.79 6.55 -29.77
C GLY A 154 2.71 5.94 -28.87
N VAL A 155 3.00 5.63 -27.62
CA VAL A 155 2.12 4.92 -26.69
C VAL A 155 1.77 5.81 -25.50
N ASP A 156 0.52 5.80 -25.08
CA ASP A 156 0.13 6.46 -23.82
C ASP A 156 0.65 5.67 -22.61
N VAL A 157 1.20 6.37 -21.61
CA VAL A 157 1.67 5.74 -20.37
C VAL A 157 1.01 6.40 -19.19
N ALA A 158 0.22 5.63 -18.44
CA ALA A 158 -0.50 6.16 -17.29
C ALA A 158 -0.45 5.23 -16.07
N LEU A 159 -0.74 5.82 -14.91
CA LEU A 159 -0.82 5.18 -13.62
C LEU A 159 -2.25 5.26 -13.10
N VAL A 160 -2.79 4.14 -12.63
CA VAL A 160 -4.03 4.07 -11.86
C VAL A 160 -3.78 3.18 -10.66
N ALA A 161 -3.53 3.78 -9.51
CA ALA A 161 -3.06 3.14 -8.30
C ALA A 161 -4.08 3.23 -7.15
N PRO A 162 -4.94 2.21 -6.94
CA PRO A 162 -5.81 2.17 -5.77
C PRO A 162 -4.98 2.13 -4.47
N LYS A 163 -5.34 2.97 -3.49
CA LYS A 163 -4.66 3.04 -2.20
C LYS A 163 -5.29 2.07 -1.18
N GLY A 164 -5.08 0.78 -1.45
CA GLY A 164 -5.53 -0.32 -0.62
C GLY A 164 -5.27 -1.69 -1.24
N PRO A 165 -5.25 -2.76 -0.43
CA PRO A 165 -5.08 -4.14 -0.91
C PRO A 165 -6.15 -4.51 -1.94
N GLY A 166 -5.78 -5.24 -2.98
CA GLY A 166 -6.67 -5.54 -4.12
C GLY A 166 -7.96 -6.27 -3.73
N HIS A 167 -7.93 -7.19 -2.75
CA HIS A 167 -9.14 -7.84 -2.27
C HIS A 167 -10.13 -6.85 -1.62
N LEU A 168 -9.65 -5.79 -0.98
CA LEU A 168 -10.49 -4.71 -0.48
C LEU A 168 -11.01 -3.84 -1.62
N VAL A 169 -10.18 -3.54 -2.63
CA VAL A 169 -10.63 -2.83 -3.84
C VAL A 169 -11.80 -3.57 -4.48
N ARG A 170 -11.71 -4.90 -4.64
CA ARG A 170 -12.80 -5.70 -5.21
C ARG A 170 -14.03 -5.73 -4.31
N ARG A 171 -13.87 -5.89 -3.01
CA ARG A 171 -14.99 -5.88 -2.05
C ARG A 171 -15.74 -4.56 -2.08
N GLU A 172 -15.05 -3.44 -1.96
CA GLU A 172 -15.65 -2.11 -1.98
C GLU A 172 -16.38 -1.85 -3.32
N TYR A 173 -15.78 -2.27 -4.45
CA TYR A 173 -16.45 -2.19 -5.74
C TYR A 173 -17.76 -2.97 -5.75
N SER A 174 -17.76 -4.22 -5.28
CA SER A 174 -18.94 -5.12 -5.27
C SER A 174 -20.07 -4.59 -4.38
N GLU A 175 -19.73 -3.84 -3.34
CA GLU A 175 -20.67 -3.21 -2.42
C GLU A 175 -21.11 -1.81 -2.88
N GLY A 176 -20.74 -1.40 -4.09
CA GLY A 176 -21.11 -0.08 -4.65
C GLY A 176 -20.30 1.10 -4.11
N ARG A 177 -19.27 0.82 -3.31
CA ARG A 177 -18.29 1.79 -2.81
C ARG A 177 -17.03 1.80 -3.67
N GLY A 178 -15.96 2.41 -3.21
CA GLY A 178 -14.66 2.45 -3.87
C GLY A 178 -13.52 2.64 -2.88
N VAL A 179 -12.31 2.34 -3.35
CA VAL A 179 -11.06 2.69 -2.67
C VAL A 179 -10.46 3.89 -3.40
N PRO A 180 -10.00 4.95 -2.70
CA PRO A 180 -9.39 6.10 -3.35
C PRO A 180 -8.24 5.68 -4.27
N VAL A 181 -8.06 6.41 -5.37
CA VAL A 181 -7.09 6.06 -6.42
C VAL A 181 -6.20 7.26 -6.75
N LEU A 182 -4.91 7.01 -6.91
CA LEU A 182 -3.99 7.97 -7.52
C LEU A 182 -3.98 7.77 -9.03
N VAL A 183 -4.03 8.87 -9.80
CA VAL A 183 -4.03 8.86 -11.26
C VAL A 183 -2.94 9.77 -11.76
N GLY A 184 -2.08 9.26 -12.64
CA GLY A 184 -0.97 10.00 -13.23
C GLY A 184 -0.77 9.65 -14.69
N VAL A 185 -0.20 10.57 -15.46
CA VAL A 185 0.20 10.37 -16.85
C VAL A 185 1.68 10.69 -16.98
N GLU A 186 2.45 9.74 -17.49
CA GLU A 186 3.87 9.91 -17.80
C GLU A 186 4.07 10.33 -19.27
N GLN A 187 3.30 9.72 -20.16
CA GLN A 187 3.37 9.98 -21.60
C GLN A 187 1.95 10.05 -22.17
N ASP A 188 1.67 11.15 -22.86
CA ASP A 188 0.38 11.41 -23.52
C ASP A 188 0.59 11.55 -25.04
N ALA A 189 0.76 10.40 -25.69
CA ALA A 189 1.01 10.34 -27.14
C ALA A 189 -0.25 10.64 -27.96
N SER A 190 -1.42 10.27 -27.43
CA SER A 190 -2.71 10.47 -28.09
C SER A 190 -3.33 11.85 -27.83
N GLY A 191 -2.87 12.58 -26.80
CA GLY A 191 -3.51 13.78 -26.27
C GLY A 191 -4.79 13.49 -25.46
N LYS A 192 -5.00 12.20 -25.04
CA LYS A 192 -6.18 11.72 -24.30
C LYS A 192 -5.86 10.71 -23.22
N ALA A 193 -4.58 10.57 -22.87
CA ALA A 193 -4.14 9.61 -21.85
C ALA A 193 -4.80 9.89 -20.49
N TRP A 194 -5.01 11.16 -20.16
CA TRP A 194 -5.64 11.55 -18.90
C TRP A 194 -7.11 11.11 -18.82
N GLU A 195 -7.90 11.40 -19.84
CA GLU A 195 -9.31 11.00 -19.90
C GLU A 195 -9.46 9.48 -19.88
N LEU A 196 -8.57 8.75 -20.57
CA LEU A 196 -8.56 7.29 -20.56
C LEU A 196 -8.20 6.74 -19.19
N ALA A 197 -7.22 7.34 -18.48
CA ALA A 197 -6.85 6.95 -17.13
C ALA A 197 -7.99 7.17 -16.12
N LEU A 198 -8.70 8.30 -16.21
CA LEU A 198 -9.89 8.55 -15.40
C LEU A 198 -11.02 7.55 -15.73
N SER A 199 -11.22 7.22 -17.00
CA SER A 199 -12.19 6.22 -17.43
C SER A 199 -11.89 4.84 -16.83
N TYR A 200 -10.62 4.43 -16.84
CA TYR A 200 -10.15 3.21 -16.19
C TYR A 200 -10.39 3.25 -14.66
N ALA A 201 -10.00 4.34 -14.00
CA ALA A 201 -10.20 4.54 -12.57
C ALA A 201 -11.67 4.45 -12.16
N LYS A 202 -12.58 5.00 -12.97
CA LYS A 202 -14.02 4.87 -12.82
C LYS A 202 -14.48 3.42 -12.97
N ALA A 203 -13.98 2.71 -13.98
CA ALA A 203 -14.36 1.32 -14.26
C ALA A 203 -13.98 0.35 -13.14
N ILE A 204 -12.92 0.64 -12.38
CA ILE A 204 -12.56 -0.14 -11.19
C ILE A 204 -13.19 0.39 -9.88
N GLY A 205 -14.05 1.42 -9.96
CA GLY A 205 -14.77 2.00 -8.83
C GLY A 205 -13.98 3.00 -7.99
N GLY A 206 -12.75 3.34 -8.38
CA GLY A 206 -11.88 4.25 -7.61
C GLY A 206 -12.47 5.65 -7.46
N LEU A 207 -13.08 6.19 -8.52
CA LEU A 207 -13.65 7.53 -8.51
C LEU A 207 -14.92 7.67 -7.65
N ARG A 208 -15.52 6.59 -7.18
CA ARG A 208 -16.59 6.65 -6.16
C ARG A 208 -16.08 7.18 -4.82
N ALA A 209 -14.83 6.87 -4.49
CA ALA A 209 -14.16 7.38 -3.29
C ALA A 209 -13.35 8.67 -3.58
N GLY A 210 -12.95 8.86 -4.82
CA GLY A 210 -12.17 9.99 -5.31
C GLY A 210 -10.84 9.59 -5.90
N GLY A 211 -10.47 10.23 -7.00
CA GLY A 211 -9.16 10.16 -7.65
C GLY A 211 -8.33 11.39 -7.35
N ILE A 212 -7.06 11.23 -7.01
CA ILE A 212 -6.10 12.30 -6.79
C ILE A 212 -5.12 12.32 -7.97
N LYS A 213 -4.93 13.49 -8.57
CA LYS A 213 -3.89 13.66 -9.59
C LYS A 213 -2.51 13.58 -8.97
N THR A 214 -1.63 12.80 -9.60
CA THR A 214 -0.25 12.59 -9.15
C THR A 214 0.70 12.43 -10.34
N THR A 215 1.97 12.14 -10.05
CA THR A 215 2.99 11.75 -11.02
C THR A 215 3.51 10.35 -10.70
N PHE A 216 4.14 9.68 -11.67
CA PHE A 216 4.84 8.42 -11.42
C PHE A 216 5.90 8.55 -10.31
N THR A 217 6.63 9.66 -10.29
CA THR A 217 7.63 9.95 -9.25
C THR A 217 6.99 10.04 -7.87
N GLU A 218 5.96 10.88 -7.71
CA GLU A 218 5.31 11.10 -6.41
C GLU A 218 4.66 9.81 -5.90
N GLU A 219 3.89 9.12 -6.75
CA GLU A 219 3.26 7.85 -6.36
C GLU A 219 4.30 6.82 -5.92
N THR A 220 5.35 6.59 -6.73
CA THR A 220 6.36 5.57 -6.43
C THR A 220 7.12 5.87 -5.15
N GLU A 221 7.58 7.12 -4.98
CA GLU A 221 8.38 7.50 -3.82
C GLU A 221 7.56 7.49 -2.52
N THR A 222 6.32 7.97 -2.57
CA THR A 222 5.45 8.00 -1.38
C THR A 222 4.92 6.62 -1.01
N ASP A 223 4.62 5.77 -1.98
CA ASP A 223 4.17 4.39 -1.75
C ASP A 223 5.29 3.56 -1.10
N LEU A 224 6.48 3.54 -1.71
CA LEU A 224 7.65 2.87 -1.16
C LEU A 224 8.03 3.38 0.24
N PHE A 225 7.97 4.70 0.46
CA PHE A 225 8.23 5.27 1.78
C PHE A 225 7.17 4.83 2.79
N GLY A 226 5.90 4.91 2.43
CA GLY A 226 4.78 4.49 3.28
C GLY A 226 4.90 3.04 3.72
N GLU A 227 5.22 2.13 2.79
CA GLU A 227 5.41 0.72 3.07
C GLU A 227 6.61 0.47 3.99
N GLN A 228 7.75 1.09 3.72
CA GLN A 228 9.00 0.85 4.46
C GLN A 228 8.98 1.50 5.84
N ALA A 229 8.61 2.77 5.91
CA ALA A 229 8.74 3.54 7.14
C ALA A 229 7.55 3.40 8.10
N VAL A 230 6.35 3.07 7.61
CA VAL A 230 5.11 3.09 8.41
C VAL A 230 4.32 1.80 8.30
N LEU A 231 3.75 1.50 7.11
CA LEU A 231 2.65 0.54 6.94
C LEU A 231 3.08 -0.92 7.11
N CYS A 232 4.29 -1.27 6.70
CA CYS A 232 4.82 -2.63 6.79
C CYS A 232 6.08 -2.65 7.68
N GLY A 233 7.17 -2.01 7.25
CA GLY A 233 8.43 -2.06 7.97
C GLY A 233 8.36 -1.44 9.36
N GLY A 234 7.89 -0.20 9.46
CA GLY A 234 7.80 0.53 10.73
C GLY A 234 6.91 -0.15 11.76
N VAL A 235 5.67 -0.49 11.37
CA VAL A 235 4.70 -1.12 12.30
C VAL A 235 5.16 -2.50 12.73
N SER A 236 5.70 -3.32 11.82
CA SER A 236 6.17 -4.67 12.17
C SER A 236 7.34 -4.63 13.14
N ALA A 237 8.30 -3.72 12.91
CA ALA A 237 9.43 -3.52 13.81
C ALA A 237 9.00 -3.02 15.21
N LEU A 238 8.03 -2.08 15.27
CA LEU A 238 7.48 -1.57 16.52
C LEU A 238 6.78 -2.68 17.33
N VAL A 239 5.94 -3.48 16.69
CA VAL A 239 5.22 -4.61 17.29
C VAL A 239 6.21 -5.64 17.84
N THR A 240 7.18 -6.03 17.04
CA THR A 240 8.21 -7.01 17.44
C THR A 240 9.01 -6.50 18.62
N ALA A 241 9.48 -5.25 18.59
CA ALA A 241 10.22 -4.65 19.71
C ALA A 241 9.38 -4.55 20.99
N GLY A 242 8.08 -4.25 20.88
CA GLY A 242 7.16 -4.25 22.01
C GLY A 242 7.00 -5.64 22.63
N PHE A 243 6.73 -6.64 21.80
CA PHE A 243 6.63 -8.03 22.21
C PHE A 243 7.91 -8.53 22.92
N ASP A 244 9.08 -8.28 22.33
CA ASP A 244 10.37 -8.67 22.90
C ASP A 244 10.65 -7.99 24.23
N THR A 245 10.31 -6.70 24.34
CA THR A 245 10.50 -5.94 25.58
C THR A 245 9.67 -6.52 26.74
N LEU A 246 8.41 -6.87 26.49
CA LEU A 246 7.53 -7.44 27.49
C LEU A 246 7.96 -8.85 27.87
N THR A 247 8.26 -9.70 26.92
CA THR A 247 8.69 -11.08 27.19
C THR A 247 10.03 -11.16 27.89
N ALA A 248 10.98 -10.29 27.52
CA ALA A 248 12.27 -10.17 28.23
C ALA A 248 12.10 -9.70 29.67
N ALA A 249 11.07 -8.93 29.98
CA ALA A 249 10.71 -8.52 31.34
C ALA A 249 9.99 -9.62 32.14
N GLY A 250 9.72 -10.79 31.53
CA GLY A 250 9.09 -11.94 32.18
C GLY A 250 7.58 -11.98 32.11
N TYR A 251 6.95 -11.15 31.29
CA TYR A 251 5.52 -11.22 31.02
C TYR A 251 5.18 -12.38 30.08
N GLN A 252 3.95 -12.89 30.18
CA GLN A 252 3.47 -14.00 29.34
C GLN A 252 3.46 -13.61 27.88
N PRO A 253 4.03 -14.43 26.96
CA PRO A 253 4.06 -14.14 25.52
C PRO A 253 2.67 -13.94 24.92
N GLU A 254 1.67 -14.67 25.40
CA GLU A 254 0.28 -14.54 24.94
C GLU A 254 -0.30 -13.17 25.28
N VAL A 255 -0.02 -12.65 26.46
CA VAL A 255 -0.43 -11.29 26.87
C VAL A 255 0.31 -10.27 26.02
N ALA A 256 1.63 -10.39 25.85
CA ALA A 256 2.42 -9.50 25.02
C ALA A 256 1.93 -9.48 23.55
N TYR A 257 1.49 -10.63 23.01
CA TYR A 257 0.90 -10.71 21.68
C TYR A 257 -0.42 -9.94 21.58
N PHE A 258 -1.32 -10.09 22.53
CA PHE A 258 -2.59 -9.35 22.53
C PHE A 258 -2.36 -7.84 22.61
N GLU A 259 -1.51 -7.40 23.51
CA GLU A 259 -1.23 -5.98 23.76
C GLU A 259 -0.49 -5.30 22.60
N CYS A 260 0.48 -5.99 21.96
CA CYS A 260 1.33 -5.37 20.94
C CYS A 260 0.86 -5.59 19.51
N LEU A 261 0.13 -6.68 19.22
CA LEU A 261 -0.26 -7.03 17.85
C LEU A 261 -1.75 -7.11 17.66
N HIS A 262 -2.46 -7.92 18.46
CA HIS A 262 -3.88 -8.16 18.21
C HIS A 262 -4.73 -6.89 18.37
N GLU A 263 -4.51 -6.16 19.44
CA GLU A 263 -5.26 -4.94 19.74
C GLU A 263 -4.93 -3.77 18.80
N LEU A 264 -3.72 -3.77 18.20
CA LEU A 264 -3.31 -2.74 17.25
C LEU A 264 -4.33 -2.55 16.11
N LYS A 265 -4.92 -3.64 15.62
CA LYS A 265 -5.98 -3.55 14.60
C LYS A 265 -7.14 -2.67 15.05
N LEU A 266 -7.59 -2.84 16.28
CA LEU A 266 -8.74 -2.09 16.82
C LEU A 266 -8.40 -0.60 16.99
N ILE A 267 -7.17 -0.30 17.37
CA ILE A 267 -6.67 1.08 17.45
C ILE A 267 -6.57 1.71 16.05
N VAL A 268 -6.06 0.94 15.08
CA VAL A 268 -5.99 1.42 13.68
C VAL A 268 -7.38 1.64 13.08
N ASP A 269 -8.37 0.82 13.42
CA ASP A 269 -9.76 1.02 13.00
C ASP A 269 -10.30 2.37 13.51
N LEU A 270 -10.01 2.77 14.77
CA LEU A 270 -10.38 4.08 15.30
C LEU A 270 -9.70 5.24 14.56
N MET A 271 -8.43 5.09 14.21
CA MET A 271 -7.70 6.07 13.39
C MET A 271 -8.31 6.18 11.99
N TYR A 272 -8.68 5.07 11.38
CA TYR A 272 -9.32 5.02 10.07
C TYR A 272 -10.67 5.72 10.07
N GLU A 273 -11.49 5.49 11.11
CA GLU A 273 -12.83 6.06 11.22
C GLU A 273 -12.87 7.56 11.48
N GLY A 274 -11.88 8.12 12.17
CA GLY A 274 -11.97 9.53 12.58
C GLY A 274 -10.63 10.22 12.85
N GLY A 275 -9.52 9.65 12.38
CA GLY A 275 -8.19 10.22 12.56
C GLY A 275 -7.62 9.99 13.96
N ILE A 276 -6.38 10.43 14.14
CA ILE A 276 -5.63 10.28 15.40
C ILE A 276 -6.35 10.95 16.58
N ALA A 277 -7.02 12.07 16.36
CA ALA A 277 -7.75 12.77 17.42
C ALA A 277 -8.94 11.94 17.95
N LYS A 278 -9.69 11.27 17.06
CA LYS A 278 -10.77 10.37 17.48
C LYS A 278 -10.23 9.14 18.19
N GLN A 279 -9.14 8.56 17.71
CA GLN A 279 -8.50 7.43 18.38
C GLN A 279 -8.14 7.79 19.83
N ARG A 280 -7.49 8.93 20.06
CA ARG A 280 -7.12 9.43 21.38
C ARG A 280 -8.34 9.65 22.27
N TRP A 281 -9.38 10.30 21.74
CA TRP A 281 -10.65 10.53 22.46
C TRP A 281 -11.36 9.21 22.83
N SER A 282 -11.15 8.14 22.07
CA SER A 282 -11.85 6.86 22.26
C SER A 282 -11.20 5.93 23.27
N VAL A 283 -9.97 6.22 23.70
CA VAL A 283 -9.25 5.43 24.72
C VAL A 283 -9.35 6.07 26.11
N SER A 284 -8.80 5.40 27.13
CA SER A 284 -8.79 5.96 28.49
C SER A 284 -7.83 7.14 28.63
N ASP A 285 -8.12 8.05 29.56
CA ASP A 285 -7.23 9.18 29.90
C ASP A 285 -5.79 8.73 30.18
N THR A 286 -5.62 7.56 30.78
CA THR A 286 -4.31 6.96 31.07
C THR A 286 -3.57 6.58 29.78
N ALA A 287 -4.27 5.98 28.81
CA ALA A 287 -3.70 5.62 27.53
C ALA A 287 -3.36 6.86 26.70
N GLU A 288 -4.28 7.83 26.64
CA GLU A 288 -4.06 9.10 25.96
C GLU A 288 -2.86 9.87 26.54
N TYR A 289 -2.78 9.96 27.87
CA TYR A 289 -1.63 10.58 28.53
C TYR A 289 -0.33 9.86 28.24
N GLY A 290 -0.36 8.51 28.25
CA GLY A 290 0.77 7.65 27.91
C GLY A 290 1.27 7.88 26.48
N ASP A 291 0.35 8.01 25.52
CA ASP A 291 0.66 8.35 24.12
C ASP A 291 1.46 9.66 24.04
N TYR A 292 0.98 10.76 24.65
CA TYR A 292 1.66 12.05 24.60
C TYR A 292 3.05 12.06 25.24
N VAL A 293 3.28 11.30 26.33
CA VAL A 293 4.56 11.32 27.03
C VAL A 293 5.55 10.27 26.54
N SER A 294 5.09 9.16 26.00
CA SER A 294 5.93 8.04 25.58
C SER A 294 6.15 7.98 24.07
N GLY A 295 5.17 8.35 23.27
CA GLY A 295 5.27 8.39 21.81
C GLY A 295 6.51 9.13 21.31
N PRO A 296 6.76 10.39 21.75
CA PRO A 296 7.97 11.15 21.36
C PRO A 296 9.30 10.56 21.83
N ARG A 297 9.30 9.66 22.80
CA ARG A 297 10.50 8.94 23.26
C ARG A 297 10.83 7.72 22.38
N ILE A 298 9.81 7.16 21.74
CA ILE A 298 9.95 6.02 20.83
C ILE A 298 10.27 6.55 19.42
N ILE A 299 9.50 7.50 18.94
CA ILE A 299 9.74 8.17 17.65
C ILE A 299 10.44 9.51 17.93
N ASP A 300 11.68 9.40 18.31
CA ASP A 300 12.56 10.53 18.64
C ASP A 300 13.22 11.15 17.39
N ASP A 301 14.12 12.10 17.59
CA ASP A 301 14.81 12.75 16.47
C ASP A 301 15.71 11.80 15.69
N HIS A 302 16.28 10.77 16.31
CA HIS A 302 17.07 9.76 15.60
C HIS A 302 16.20 8.93 14.65
N VAL A 303 15.03 8.50 15.10
CA VAL A 303 14.07 7.78 14.23
C VAL A 303 13.62 8.67 13.07
N ARG A 304 13.36 9.96 13.32
CA ARG A 304 12.99 10.91 12.26
C ARG A 304 14.11 11.11 11.22
N GLU A 305 15.37 11.17 11.64
CA GLU A 305 16.51 11.20 10.70
C GLU A 305 16.64 9.88 9.93
N SER A 306 16.40 8.73 10.56
CA SER A 306 16.38 7.44 9.87
C SER A 306 15.29 7.39 8.78
N MET A 307 14.09 7.92 9.05
CA MET A 307 13.03 8.04 8.05
C MET A 307 13.45 8.92 6.85
N LYS A 308 14.16 10.02 7.09
CA LYS A 308 14.73 10.84 6.00
C LYS A 308 15.75 10.07 5.17
N GLY A 309 16.58 9.25 5.82
CA GLY A 309 17.51 8.34 5.15
C GLY A 309 16.80 7.36 4.24
N VAL A 310 15.75 6.70 4.73
CA VAL A 310 14.90 5.79 3.93
C VAL A 310 14.32 6.50 2.70
N LEU A 311 13.80 7.72 2.88
CA LEU A 311 13.28 8.50 1.75
C LEU A 311 14.39 8.86 0.76
N ALA A 312 15.57 9.22 1.22
CA ALA A 312 16.71 9.54 0.36
C ALA A 312 17.14 8.32 -0.49
N ASP A 313 17.24 7.13 0.11
CA ASP A 313 17.56 5.88 -0.59
C ASP A 313 16.52 5.50 -1.66
N ILE A 314 15.25 5.87 -1.45
CA ILE A 314 14.20 5.71 -2.45
C ILE A 314 14.39 6.71 -3.58
N GLN A 315 14.59 7.99 -3.26
CA GLN A 315 14.68 9.08 -4.24
C GLN A 315 15.90 8.97 -5.15
N ASP A 316 17.04 8.55 -4.62
CA ASP A 316 18.28 8.37 -5.39
C ASP A 316 18.34 7.02 -6.13
N GLY A 317 17.37 6.10 -5.88
CA GLY A 317 17.24 4.80 -6.52
C GLY A 317 18.15 3.70 -5.93
N SER A 318 18.87 3.96 -4.86
CA SER A 318 19.74 2.96 -4.21
C SER A 318 18.95 1.77 -3.65
N PHE A 319 17.78 2.04 -3.05
CA PHE A 319 16.84 0.99 -2.64
C PHE A 319 16.38 0.14 -3.83
N ALA A 320 15.94 0.77 -4.92
CA ALA A 320 15.47 0.05 -6.09
C ALA A 320 16.58 -0.82 -6.71
N ALA A 321 17.80 -0.29 -6.81
CA ALA A 321 18.94 -1.03 -7.32
C ALA A 321 19.29 -2.24 -6.42
N ARG A 322 19.29 -2.07 -5.08
CA ARG A 322 19.53 -3.17 -4.14
C ARG A 322 18.50 -4.28 -4.30
N PHE A 323 17.23 -3.92 -4.34
CA PHE A 323 16.13 -4.88 -4.49
C PHE A 323 16.22 -5.65 -5.81
N ILE A 324 16.40 -4.95 -6.93
CA ILE A 324 16.49 -5.59 -8.25
C ILE A 324 17.73 -6.49 -8.35
N ASN A 325 18.89 -6.07 -7.83
CA ASN A 325 20.09 -6.89 -7.84
C ASN A 325 19.93 -8.17 -7.01
N ASP A 326 19.26 -8.11 -5.86
CA ASP A 326 18.96 -9.30 -5.06
C ASP A 326 18.02 -10.24 -5.81
N GLN A 327 16.97 -9.73 -6.44
CA GLN A 327 16.03 -10.52 -7.25
C GLN A 327 16.74 -11.20 -8.44
N ASP A 328 17.60 -10.48 -9.15
CA ASP A 328 18.37 -11.00 -10.28
C ASP A 328 19.38 -12.10 -9.85
N ALA A 329 19.87 -12.03 -8.61
CA ALA A 329 20.72 -13.06 -8.00
C ALA A 329 19.94 -14.28 -7.45
N GLY A 330 18.62 -14.31 -7.60
CA GLY A 330 17.74 -15.37 -7.07
C GLY A 330 17.21 -15.11 -5.67
N ALA A 331 17.18 -13.84 -5.25
CA ALA A 331 16.61 -13.34 -4.01
C ALA A 331 17.21 -13.93 -2.71
N PRO A 332 18.54 -14.08 -2.58
CA PRO A 332 19.15 -14.67 -1.38
C PRO A 332 18.93 -13.83 -0.12
N GLU A 333 19.06 -12.50 -0.22
CA GLU A 333 18.85 -11.59 0.91
C GLU A 333 17.38 -11.60 1.34
N PHE A 334 16.46 -11.48 0.39
CA PHE A 334 15.04 -11.48 0.65
C PHE A 334 14.56 -12.80 1.27
N THR A 335 15.08 -13.94 0.80
CA THR A 335 14.79 -15.27 1.36
C THR A 335 15.29 -15.37 2.79
N ALA A 336 16.50 -14.91 3.08
CA ALA A 336 17.06 -14.91 4.42
C ALA A 336 16.22 -14.07 5.41
N PHE A 337 15.73 -12.90 4.98
CA PHE A 337 14.84 -12.07 5.80
C PHE A 337 13.51 -12.78 6.12
N ARG A 338 12.90 -13.42 5.12
CA ARG A 338 11.67 -14.21 5.33
C ARG A 338 11.87 -15.33 6.33
N GLU A 339 12.90 -16.12 6.14
CA GLU A 339 13.21 -17.23 7.06
C GLU A 339 13.51 -16.77 8.49
N ALA A 340 14.13 -15.62 8.66
CA ALA A 340 14.38 -15.04 9.98
C ALA A 340 13.09 -14.55 10.63
N ALA A 341 12.22 -13.88 9.89
CA ALA A 341 10.95 -13.37 10.37
C ALA A 341 10.00 -14.52 10.80
N GLU A 342 9.89 -15.58 9.98
CA GLU A 342 9.05 -16.75 10.28
C GLU A 342 9.47 -17.50 11.56
N LYS A 343 10.73 -17.41 11.96
CA LYS A 343 11.27 -18.06 13.18
C LYS A 343 11.07 -17.24 14.43
N HIS A 344 10.58 -16.00 14.32
CA HIS A 344 10.38 -15.15 15.49
C HIS A 344 9.32 -15.74 16.44
N PRO A 345 9.54 -15.73 17.78
CA PRO A 345 8.60 -16.32 18.75
C PRO A 345 7.16 -15.81 18.64
N ILE A 346 6.96 -14.55 18.26
CA ILE A 346 5.63 -13.93 18.07
C ILE A 346 4.76 -14.71 17.08
N GLU A 347 5.38 -15.34 16.06
CA GLU A 347 4.64 -16.09 15.02
C GLU A 347 4.05 -17.39 15.58
N GLY A 348 4.81 -18.10 16.42
CA GLY A 348 4.34 -19.31 17.12
C GLY A 348 3.17 -19.00 18.04
N VAL A 349 3.37 -18.03 18.93
CA VAL A 349 2.34 -17.57 19.89
C VAL A 349 1.09 -17.07 19.14
N GLY A 350 1.30 -16.27 18.11
CA GLY A 350 0.19 -15.73 17.32
C GLY A 350 -0.62 -16.81 16.60
N ARG A 351 0.02 -17.88 16.11
CA ARG A 351 -0.68 -19.01 15.47
C ARG A 351 -1.59 -19.71 16.48
N GLU A 352 -1.06 -20.09 17.63
CA GLU A 352 -1.83 -20.75 18.68
C GLU A 352 -3.04 -19.93 19.14
N LEU A 353 -2.87 -18.61 19.30
CA LEU A 353 -3.96 -17.72 19.72
C LEU A 353 -5.01 -17.50 18.63
N ARG A 354 -4.60 -17.38 17.36
CA ARG A 354 -5.54 -17.26 16.25
C ARG A 354 -6.39 -18.52 16.07
N ASP A 355 -5.82 -19.69 16.29
CA ASP A 355 -6.55 -20.98 16.22
C ASP A 355 -7.66 -21.09 17.27
N LEU A 356 -7.56 -20.37 18.39
CA LEU A 356 -8.62 -20.27 19.41
C LEU A 356 -9.76 -19.32 19.00
N MET A 357 -9.56 -18.46 18.02
CA MET A 357 -10.52 -17.45 17.57
C MET A 357 -11.14 -17.85 16.23
N SER A 358 -12.22 -18.61 16.27
CA SER A 358 -12.87 -19.18 15.06
C SER A 358 -13.34 -18.16 14.01
N TRP A 359 -13.49 -16.90 14.40
CA TRP A 359 -13.85 -15.80 13.50
C TRP A 359 -12.64 -15.11 12.88
N VAL A 360 -11.44 -15.32 13.39
CA VAL A 360 -10.19 -14.91 12.76
C VAL A 360 -9.86 -15.99 11.75
N LYS A 361 -10.21 -15.74 10.50
CA LYS A 361 -9.85 -16.66 9.42
C LYS A 361 -8.33 -16.66 9.31
N THR A 362 -7.69 -17.73 9.71
CA THR A 362 -6.32 -18.05 9.35
C THR A 362 -6.35 -18.42 7.87
N HIS A 363 -6.14 -17.42 7.02
CA HIS A 363 -6.09 -17.67 5.59
C HIS A 363 -4.71 -18.22 5.25
N ASP A 364 -4.60 -19.53 5.20
CA ASP A 364 -3.69 -20.22 4.29
C ASP A 364 -4.14 -20.01 2.83
N ASP A 365 -5.21 -19.26 2.64
CA ASP A 365 -5.93 -19.10 1.39
C ASP A 365 -5.74 -17.70 0.84
N ASP A 366 -5.33 -17.70 -0.37
CA ASP A 366 -5.22 -16.63 -1.32
C ASP A 366 -6.38 -15.59 -1.22
N TYR A 367 -6.12 -14.34 -1.63
CA TYR A 367 -7.06 -13.21 -1.62
C TYR A 367 -8.32 -13.41 -2.48
N VAL A 368 -8.37 -14.49 -3.24
CA VAL A 368 -9.51 -14.87 -4.09
C VAL A 368 -10.06 -16.17 -3.59
N GLU A 369 -11.35 -16.23 -3.34
CA GLU A 369 -12.05 -17.46 -2.94
C GLU A 369 -11.71 -18.61 -3.91
N GLY A 370 -11.19 -19.74 -3.38
CA GLY A 370 -10.71 -20.87 -4.19
C GLY A 370 -9.26 -20.76 -4.68
N THR A 371 -8.45 -19.84 -4.16
CA THR A 371 -7.04 -19.71 -4.50
C THR A 371 -6.14 -20.18 -3.35
N ALA A 372 -5.15 -21.06 -3.64
CA ALA A 372 -4.22 -21.57 -2.63
C ALA A 372 -3.14 -20.56 -2.28
N ALA A 373 -2.64 -20.62 -1.03
CA ALA A 373 -1.55 -19.81 -0.53
C ALA A 373 -0.31 -19.78 -1.46
N ARG A 374 0.44 -18.71 -1.38
CA ARG A 374 1.69 -18.51 -2.12
C ARG A 374 2.79 -19.45 -1.66
#